data_1f087e6714c2b4cfe53f570f5f9e6bf3
#
_entry.id   1f087e6714c2b4cfe53f570f5f9e6bf3
#
_cell.length_a   1.000
_cell.length_b   1.000
_cell.length_c   1.000
_cell.angle_alpha   90.00
_cell.angle_beta   90.00
_cell.angle_gamma   90.00
#
_symmetry.space_group_name_H-M   'P 1'
#
loop_
_entity.id
_entity.type
_entity.pdbx_description
1 polymer ?
#
loop_
_entity_poly.entity_id
_entity_poly.type
_entity_poly.pdbx_seq_one_letter_code
_entity_poly.pdbx_strand_id
1 'polypeptide(L)'
;CIRDSINTGRGRQVVEKDLARALREEPGRAALLDVLTKEPYAPWNPLMRRKNAFLTPHIAGSMGREVWRMAEYMIEEFGRWSAGEQTHYGVTLQMLETMA
;
A
#
# COMPACT_ATOMS: atom_id res chain seq x y z
N CYS A 1 0.74 22.12 9.70
CA CYS A 1 -0.07 21.11 10.42
C CYS A 1 -0.75 20.20 9.43
N ILE A 2 -0.41 18.92 9.42
CA ILE A 2 -1.12 17.91 8.60
C ILE A 2 -2.47 17.70 9.28
N ARG A 3 -3.57 18.02 8.59
CA ARG A 3 -4.92 17.79 9.09
C ARG A 3 -5.34 16.34 8.90
N ASP A 4 -5.13 15.83 7.68
CA ASP A 4 -5.56 14.51 7.28
C ASP A 4 -4.40 13.72 6.74
N SER A 5 -4.49 12.39 6.84
CA SER A 5 -3.46 11.46 6.38
C SER A 5 -4.09 10.39 5.51
N ILE A 6 -3.42 10.08 4.39
CA ILE A 6 -3.79 8.96 3.52
C ILE A 6 -2.58 8.04 3.41
N ASN A 7 -2.77 6.75 3.67
CA ASN A 7 -1.72 5.74 3.47
C ASN A 7 -2.25 4.56 2.65
N THR A 8 -1.79 4.49 1.42
CA THR A 8 -2.02 3.38 0.48
C THR A 8 -0.71 2.68 0.10
N GLY A 9 0.39 3.04 0.78
CA GLY A 9 1.73 2.52 0.52
C GLY A 9 2.05 1.27 1.35
N ARG A 10 2.59 1.48 2.54
CA ARG A 10 2.90 0.38 3.48
C ARG A 10 2.58 0.78 4.91
N GLY A 11 2.04 -0.15 5.71
CA GLY A 11 1.66 0.09 7.10
C GLY A 11 2.79 0.57 7.99
N ARG A 12 4.02 0.10 7.74
CA ARG A 12 5.22 0.50 8.49
C ARG A 12 5.66 1.95 8.30
N GLN A 13 5.09 2.68 7.35
CA GLN A 13 5.34 4.11 7.16
C GLN A 13 4.71 4.96 8.25
N VAL A 14 3.80 4.38 9.04
CA VAL A 14 3.07 5.08 10.10
C VAL A 14 3.21 4.34 11.42
N VAL A 15 3.52 5.08 12.49
CA VAL A 15 3.46 4.57 13.86
C VAL A 15 2.00 4.61 14.32
N GLU A 16 1.29 3.50 14.22
CA GLU A 16 -0.17 3.41 14.43
C GLU A 16 -0.63 3.91 15.80
N LYS A 17 0.15 3.67 16.87
CA LYS A 17 -0.15 4.16 18.21
C LYS A 17 -0.13 5.69 18.28
N ASP A 18 0.84 6.31 17.62
CA ASP A 18 0.99 7.76 17.61
C ASP A 18 -0.09 8.41 16.73
N LEU A 19 -0.42 7.80 15.59
CA LEU A 19 -1.54 8.24 14.77
C LEU A 19 -2.87 8.14 15.55
N ALA A 20 -3.13 7.03 16.24
CA ALA A 20 -4.33 6.85 17.05
C ALA A 20 -4.43 7.89 18.19
N ARG A 21 -3.28 8.26 18.79
CA ARG A 21 -3.19 9.34 19.77
C ARG A 21 -3.52 10.70 19.13
N ALA A 22 -2.89 11.02 18.00
CA ALA A 22 -3.13 12.28 17.29
C ALA A 22 -4.59 12.46 16.84
N LEU A 23 -5.23 11.37 16.36
CA LEU A 23 -6.65 11.37 15.99
C LEU A 23 -7.59 11.52 17.19
N ARG A 24 -7.16 11.09 18.38
CA ARG A 24 -7.92 11.29 19.62
C ARG A 24 -7.82 12.72 20.13
N GLU A 25 -6.62 13.30 20.09
CA GLU A 25 -6.34 14.64 20.60
C GLU A 25 -6.93 15.72 19.71
N GLU A 26 -7.05 15.45 18.42
CA GLU A 26 -7.55 16.39 17.41
C GLU A 26 -8.69 15.76 16.60
N PRO A 27 -9.94 15.81 17.08
CA PRO A 27 -11.07 15.17 16.42
C PRO A 27 -11.39 15.70 15.01
N GLY A 28 -10.87 16.88 14.66
CA GLY A 28 -10.99 17.47 13.32
C GLY A 28 -10.01 16.89 12.29
N ARG A 29 -9.11 15.98 12.69
CA ARG A 29 -8.23 15.23 11.78
C ARG A 29 -8.89 13.95 11.33
N ALA A 30 -8.56 13.49 10.11
CA ALA A 30 -8.97 12.20 9.60
C ALA A 30 -7.76 11.40 9.08
N ALA A 31 -7.89 10.07 9.09
CA ALA A 31 -6.93 9.19 8.43
C ALA A 31 -7.67 8.17 7.56
N LEU A 32 -7.23 8.02 6.30
CA LEU A 32 -7.66 6.98 5.37
C LEU A 32 -6.50 6.01 5.19
N LEU A 33 -6.67 4.78 5.63
CA LEU A 33 -5.59 3.79 5.69
C LEU A 33 -6.03 2.53 4.97
N ASP A 34 -5.40 2.22 3.87
CA ASP A 34 -5.60 0.97 3.14
C ASP A 34 -4.66 -0.14 3.63
N VAL A 35 -3.62 0.25 4.36
CA VAL A 35 -2.58 -0.65 4.86
C VAL A 35 -2.30 -0.39 6.34
N LEU A 36 -2.09 -1.47 7.09
CA LEU A 36 -1.62 -1.43 8.47
C LEU A 36 -0.38 -2.30 8.65
N THR A 37 0.33 -2.12 9.76
CA THR A 37 1.56 -2.87 10.06
C THR A 37 1.30 -4.38 10.16
N LYS A 38 0.10 -4.77 10.64
CA LYS A 38 -0.34 -6.15 10.71
C LYS A 38 -1.62 -6.34 9.91
N GLU A 39 -1.57 -7.21 8.93
CA GLU A 39 -2.70 -7.61 8.09
C GLU A 39 -2.87 -9.15 8.15
N PRO A 40 -4.11 -9.67 8.27
CA PRO A 40 -5.36 -8.94 8.46
C PRO A 40 -5.40 -8.16 9.76
N TYR A 41 -6.24 -7.11 9.79
CA TYR A 41 -6.31 -6.16 10.90
C TYR A 41 -6.67 -6.86 12.22
N ALA A 42 -5.88 -6.59 13.24
CA ALA A 42 -6.21 -7.11 14.58
C ALA A 42 -7.41 -6.34 15.16
N PRO A 43 -8.44 -7.02 15.69
CA PRO A 43 -9.63 -6.36 16.26
C PRO A 43 -9.33 -5.37 17.39
N TRP A 44 -8.20 -5.56 18.07
CA TRP A 44 -7.73 -4.66 19.15
C TRP A 44 -6.83 -3.52 18.67
N ASN A 45 -6.63 -3.36 17.34
CA ASN A 45 -5.85 -2.24 16.82
C ASN A 45 -6.47 -0.92 17.28
N PRO A 46 -5.68 0.02 17.84
CA PRO A 46 -6.20 1.26 18.41
C PRO A 46 -6.90 2.16 17.38
N LEU A 47 -6.58 2.02 16.10
CA LEU A 47 -7.22 2.76 15.01
C LEU A 47 -8.64 2.28 14.73
N MET A 48 -8.96 0.99 14.97
CA MET A 48 -10.31 0.43 14.79
C MET A 48 -11.37 1.10 15.69
N ARG A 49 -10.93 1.74 16.77
CA ARG A 49 -11.83 2.43 17.73
C ARG A 49 -11.92 3.94 17.47
N ARG A 50 -11.31 4.45 16.41
CA ARG A 50 -11.34 5.87 16.08
C ARG A 50 -12.42 6.15 15.03
N LYS A 51 -13.32 7.10 15.34
CA LYS A 51 -14.41 7.50 14.42
C LYS A 51 -13.88 8.25 13.18
N ASN A 52 -12.69 8.82 13.30
CA ASN A 52 -12.00 9.58 12.27
C ASN A 52 -10.83 8.81 11.63
N ALA A 53 -10.78 7.47 11.82
CA ALA A 53 -9.93 6.56 11.06
C ALA A 53 -10.82 5.71 10.13
N PHE A 54 -10.55 5.76 8.85
CA PHE A 54 -11.25 5.01 7.81
C PHE A 54 -10.28 3.95 7.29
N LEU A 55 -10.66 2.69 7.41
CA LEU A 55 -9.80 1.55 7.06
C LEU A 55 -10.42 0.80 5.89
N THR A 56 -9.60 0.45 4.90
CA THR A 56 -9.96 -0.44 3.80
C THR A 56 -9.01 -1.66 3.78
N PRO A 57 -9.46 -2.83 3.33
CA PRO A 57 -8.70 -4.07 3.48
C PRO A 57 -7.65 -4.27 2.37
N HIS A 58 -6.71 -3.35 2.22
CA HIS A 58 -5.60 -3.39 1.26
C HIS A 58 -6.08 -3.57 -0.19
N ILE A 59 -6.97 -2.67 -0.62
CA ILE A 59 -7.64 -2.72 -1.93
C ILE A 59 -7.36 -1.50 -2.82
N ALA A 60 -6.50 -0.58 -2.38
CA ALA A 60 -6.15 0.61 -3.15
C ALA A 60 -5.18 0.33 -4.32
N GLY A 61 -4.66 -0.90 -4.42
CA GLY A 61 -3.82 -1.35 -5.53
C GLY A 61 -4.61 -1.93 -6.70
N SER A 62 -3.91 -2.67 -7.54
CA SER A 62 -4.51 -3.28 -8.74
C SER A 62 -5.56 -4.33 -8.37
N MET A 63 -6.75 -4.18 -8.94
CA MET A 63 -7.88 -5.09 -8.75
C MET A 63 -8.62 -5.35 -10.07
N GLY A 64 -9.37 -6.47 -10.13
CA GLY A 64 -10.21 -6.81 -11.27
C GLY A 64 -9.41 -6.87 -12.58
N ARG A 65 -9.76 -6.02 -13.55
CA ARG A 65 -9.12 -5.99 -14.88
C ARG A 65 -7.65 -5.59 -14.85
N GLU A 66 -7.20 -4.85 -13.83
CA GLU A 66 -5.79 -4.49 -13.67
C GLU A 66 -4.92 -5.72 -13.39
N VAL A 67 -5.43 -6.69 -12.65
CA VAL A 67 -4.73 -7.94 -12.37
C VAL A 67 -4.50 -8.72 -13.68
N TRP A 68 -5.50 -8.76 -14.56
CA TRP A 68 -5.37 -9.36 -15.88
C TRP A 68 -4.30 -8.66 -16.73
N ARG A 69 -4.32 -7.34 -16.75
CA ARG A 69 -3.33 -6.54 -17.49
C ARG A 69 -1.90 -6.77 -16.96
N MET A 70 -1.74 -6.90 -15.65
CA MET A 70 -0.44 -7.26 -15.06
C MET A 70 0.03 -8.65 -15.54
N ALA A 71 -0.88 -9.62 -15.61
CA ALA A 71 -0.55 -10.96 -16.12
C ALA A 71 -0.17 -10.92 -17.61
N GLU A 72 -0.89 -10.18 -18.43
CA GLU A 72 -0.57 -9.98 -19.85
C GLU A 72 0.84 -9.39 -20.04
N TYR A 73 1.19 -8.34 -19.30
CA TYR A 73 2.54 -7.77 -19.34
C TYR A 73 3.62 -8.79 -18.98
N MET A 74 3.38 -9.64 -17.98
CA MET A 74 4.36 -10.65 -17.59
C MET A 74 4.49 -11.76 -18.62
N ILE A 75 3.42 -12.15 -19.29
CA ILE A 75 3.44 -13.12 -20.38
C ILE A 75 4.24 -12.56 -21.57
N GLU A 76 4.01 -11.30 -21.95
CA GLU A 76 4.75 -10.63 -23.01
C GLU A 76 6.25 -10.52 -22.68
N GLU A 77 6.58 -10.13 -21.46
CA GLU A 77 7.97 -10.02 -20.98
C GLU A 77 8.67 -11.38 -20.98
N PHE A 78 7.98 -12.43 -20.56
CA PHE A 78 8.50 -13.79 -20.63
C PHE A 78 8.74 -14.23 -22.07
N GLY A 79 7.85 -13.88 -23.00
CA GLY A 79 8.02 -14.11 -24.43
C GLY A 79 9.28 -13.44 -24.97
N ARG A 80 9.51 -12.17 -24.65
CA ARG A 80 10.73 -11.43 -25.05
C ARG A 80 11.98 -12.07 -24.48
N TRP A 81 11.97 -12.34 -23.19
CA TRP A 81 13.10 -12.98 -22.51
C TRP A 81 13.45 -14.34 -23.12
N SER A 82 12.45 -15.18 -23.40
CA SER A 82 12.66 -16.52 -23.99
C SER A 82 13.15 -16.47 -25.44
N ALA A 83 12.82 -15.39 -26.16
CA ALA A 83 13.33 -15.12 -27.52
C ALA A 83 14.74 -14.49 -27.53
N GLY A 84 15.30 -14.17 -26.34
CA GLY A 84 16.58 -13.46 -26.22
C GLY A 84 16.49 -11.98 -26.57
N GLU A 85 15.26 -11.42 -26.57
CA GLU A 85 15.02 -10.01 -26.80
C GLU A 85 15.15 -9.19 -25.49
N GLN A 86 15.35 -7.88 -25.64
CA GLN A 86 15.38 -6.99 -24.49
C GLN A 86 13.98 -6.88 -23.84
N THR A 87 13.92 -7.12 -22.54
CA THR A 87 12.71 -6.91 -21.76
C THR A 87 12.43 -5.42 -21.55
N HIS A 88 11.16 -5.03 -21.49
CA HIS A 88 10.76 -3.63 -21.28
C HIS A 88 10.79 -3.24 -19.80
N TYR A 89 10.49 -4.19 -18.91
CA TYR A 89 10.32 -3.97 -17.48
C TYR A 89 11.38 -4.71 -16.64
N GLY A 90 12.54 -5.01 -17.25
CA GLY A 90 13.64 -5.68 -16.57
C GLY A 90 14.12 -4.87 -15.36
N VAL A 91 14.29 -5.53 -14.23
CA VAL A 91 14.79 -4.93 -12.99
C VAL A 91 16.27 -5.21 -12.83
N THR A 92 17.08 -4.19 -12.65
CA THR A 92 18.52 -4.32 -12.40
C THR A 92 18.81 -4.40 -10.90
N LEU A 93 19.99 -4.93 -10.54
CA LEU A 93 20.43 -4.95 -9.13
C LEU A 93 20.47 -3.55 -8.52
N GLN A 94 20.89 -2.55 -9.28
CA GLN A 94 20.90 -1.16 -8.82
C GLN A 94 19.49 -0.61 -8.52
N MET A 95 18.49 -0.99 -9.32
CA MET A 95 17.10 -0.57 -9.06
C MET A 95 16.57 -1.17 -7.77
N LEU A 96 16.98 -2.39 -7.39
CA LEU A 96 16.53 -3.05 -6.16
C LEU A 96 16.96 -2.29 -4.89
N GLU A 97 18.05 -1.52 -4.94
CA GLU A 97 18.51 -0.72 -3.81
C GLU A 97 17.56 0.45 -3.48
N THR A 98 16.78 0.90 -4.46
CA THR A 98 15.88 2.06 -4.35
C THR A 98 14.40 1.69 -4.43
N MET A 99 14.07 0.46 -4.82
CA MET A 99 12.70 -0.04 -4.87
C MET A 99 12.24 -0.42 -3.46
N ALA A 100 11.15 0.21 -2.99
CA ALA A 100 10.54 -0.07 -1.68
C ALA A 100 9.60 -1.28 -1.73
#